data_b862911c0897a756c7db5cb5ca86e807
#
_entry.id   b862911c0897a756c7db5cb5ca86e807
#
_cell.length_a   1.000
_cell.length_b   1.000
_cell.length_c   1.000
_cell.angle_alpha   90.00
_cell.angle_beta   90.00
_cell.angle_gamma   90.00
#
_symmetry.space_group_name_H-M   'P 1'
#
loop_
_entity.id
_entity.type
_entity.pdbx_description
1 polymer ?
#
loop_
_entity_poly.entity_id
_entity_poly.type
_entity_poly.pdbx_seq_one_letter_code
_entity_poly.pdbx_strand_id
1 'polypeptide(L)'
;MNIRNEAQLRALAASGEYKTVPVSCEIYADICTPIQALRILQNVSHHVYLLESIEDHEKWGRYSFLGYDPKMELTCTDGMMTIKSGSSVSFPVKHPGEYIRQVVRDNLSPRLEGLPSFTGGLVGYFSYDYIKYAEPSLKLDAEDEEHFKDVDLMLFDKVIAFDNFRQKIILIANARCEDFDTELNNAELELQIMIGLLGKGTPKENEPGRMTSPFRALFEKEAFCDIVRKGKHYIHEGDIFQVVLSNRFEADYEGSLLNAYRVLRTTNPS
;
A
#
# COMPACT_ATOMS: atom_id res chain seq x y z
N MET A 1 5.34 -22.27 18.73
CA MET A 1 5.56 -21.68 17.40
C MET A 1 7.02 -21.86 17.06
N ASN A 2 7.40 -22.49 15.93
CA ASN A 2 8.81 -22.55 15.53
C ASN A 2 9.12 -21.32 14.68
N ILE A 3 9.88 -20.39 15.25
CA ILE A 3 10.47 -19.31 14.48
C ILE A 3 11.52 -19.90 13.55
N ARG A 4 11.49 -19.49 12.30
CA ARG A 4 12.53 -19.90 11.36
C ARG A 4 13.88 -19.29 11.76
N ASN A 5 14.82 -20.16 12.09
CA ASN A 5 16.25 -19.83 12.10
C ASN A 5 16.66 -18.71 13.09
N GLU A 6 16.24 -18.78 14.36
CA GLU A 6 16.53 -17.76 15.38
C GLU A 6 18.03 -17.40 15.47
N ALA A 7 18.92 -18.40 15.39
CA ALA A 7 20.36 -18.16 15.43
C ALA A 7 20.85 -17.25 14.27
N GLN A 8 20.27 -17.41 13.07
CA GLN A 8 20.58 -16.55 11.93
C GLN A 8 20.04 -15.13 12.15
N LEU A 9 18.81 -14.98 12.69
CA LEU A 9 18.23 -13.67 12.98
C LEU A 9 19.08 -12.90 13.99
N ARG A 10 19.57 -13.56 15.05
CA ARG A 10 20.49 -12.99 16.05
C ARG A 10 21.82 -12.55 15.43
N ALA A 11 22.38 -13.35 14.55
CA ALA A 11 23.62 -13.00 13.84
C ALA A 11 23.44 -11.77 12.93
N LEU A 12 22.31 -11.69 12.22
CA LEU A 12 21.96 -10.54 11.38
C LEU A 12 21.72 -9.26 12.19
N ALA A 13 21.00 -9.36 13.31
CA ALA A 13 20.80 -8.24 14.21
C ALA A 13 22.12 -7.70 14.81
N ALA A 14 23.05 -8.59 15.13
CA ALA A 14 24.37 -8.23 15.68
C ALA A 14 25.34 -7.71 14.61
N SER A 15 25.07 -7.86 13.32
CA SER A 15 26.00 -7.47 12.24
C SER A 15 26.20 -5.96 12.11
N GLY A 16 25.23 -5.15 12.59
CA GLY A 16 25.22 -3.69 12.42
C GLY A 16 24.83 -3.21 11.00
N GLU A 17 24.62 -4.13 10.06
CA GLU A 17 24.26 -3.80 8.67
C GLU A 17 22.79 -3.40 8.53
N TYR A 18 21.93 -3.95 9.38
CA TYR A 18 20.47 -3.79 9.32
C TYR A 18 19.92 -3.03 10.51
N LYS A 19 18.74 -2.46 10.35
CA LYS A 19 18.01 -1.75 11.41
C LYS A 19 16.87 -2.59 11.98
N THR A 20 16.33 -3.47 11.14
CA THR A 20 15.27 -4.41 11.50
C THR A 20 15.57 -5.78 10.91
N VAL A 21 15.01 -6.83 11.52
CA VAL A 21 15.10 -8.20 11.02
C VAL A 21 13.70 -8.80 10.98
N PRO A 22 13.26 -9.41 9.85
CA PRO A 22 11.94 -10.00 9.75
C PRO A 22 11.86 -11.33 10.49
N VAL A 23 11.06 -11.37 11.53
CA VAL A 23 10.68 -12.59 12.26
C VAL A 23 9.41 -13.14 11.61
N SER A 24 9.38 -14.44 11.32
CA SER A 24 8.27 -15.00 10.57
C SER A 24 7.85 -16.40 11.02
N CYS A 25 6.58 -16.71 10.75
CA CYS A 25 6.06 -18.08 10.84
C CYS A 25 5.12 -18.35 9.66
N GLU A 26 4.90 -19.63 9.36
CA GLU A 26 3.98 -20.09 8.33
C GLU A 26 2.79 -20.80 8.96
N ILE A 27 1.61 -20.55 8.41
CA ILE A 27 0.38 -21.30 8.70
C ILE A 27 -0.29 -21.74 7.39
N TYR A 28 -1.25 -22.65 7.44
CA TYR A 28 -2.00 -23.08 6.26
C TYR A 28 -3.00 -22.00 5.81
N ALA A 29 -3.18 -21.86 4.48
CA ALA A 29 -4.08 -20.86 3.91
C ALA A 29 -5.55 -21.30 3.82
N ASP A 30 -5.88 -22.44 4.41
CA ASP A 30 -7.24 -22.99 4.45
C ASP A 30 -8.14 -22.36 5.52
N ILE A 31 -7.58 -21.50 6.38
CA ILE A 31 -8.32 -20.86 7.48
C ILE A 31 -9.10 -19.62 7.06
N CYS A 32 -8.59 -18.84 6.09
CA CYS A 32 -9.27 -17.64 5.58
C CYS A 32 -8.74 -17.23 4.20
N THR A 33 -9.51 -16.40 3.50
CA THR A 33 -9.10 -15.76 2.25
C THR A 33 -8.50 -14.36 2.50
N PRO A 34 -7.74 -13.77 1.54
CA PRO A 34 -7.25 -12.39 1.68
C PRO A 34 -8.37 -11.36 1.95
N ILE A 35 -9.52 -11.50 1.29
CA ILE A 35 -10.69 -10.62 1.52
C ILE A 35 -11.27 -10.80 2.92
N GLN A 36 -11.33 -12.02 3.42
CA GLN A 36 -11.80 -12.26 4.79
C GLN A 36 -10.82 -11.70 5.81
N ALA A 37 -9.51 -11.88 5.60
CA ALA A 37 -8.47 -11.29 6.43
C ALA A 37 -8.57 -9.76 6.44
N LEU A 38 -8.75 -9.11 5.27
CA LEU A 38 -8.97 -7.66 5.18
C LEU A 38 -10.14 -7.21 6.06
N ARG A 39 -11.27 -7.90 5.97
CA ARG A 39 -12.47 -7.58 6.79
C ARG A 39 -12.25 -7.78 8.28
N ILE A 40 -11.46 -8.77 8.68
CA ILE A 40 -11.09 -8.97 10.09
C ILE A 40 -10.20 -7.81 10.57
N LEU A 41 -9.19 -7.45 9.79
CA LEU A 41 -8.26 -6.37 10.13
C LEU A 41 -8.94 -5.00 10.20
N GLN A 42 -9.99 -4.76 9.42
CA GLN A 42 -10.80 -3.53 9.49
C GLN A 42 -11.54 -3.33 10.82
N ASN A 43 -11.67 -4.36 11.64
CA ASN A 43 -12.23 -4.23 13.01
C ASN A 43 -11.17 -3.83 14.04
N VAL A 44 -9.89 -4.00 13.77
CA VAL A 44 -8.79 -3.75 14.70
C VAL A 44 -7.90 -2.58 14.30
N SER A 45 -8.02 -2.11 13.06
CA SER A 45 -7.23 -0.99 12.56
C SER A 45 -8.03 -0.11 11.60
N HIS A 46 -7.83 1.20 11.70
CA HIS A 46 -8.39 2.17 10.75
C HIS A 46 -7.66 2.15 9.42
N HIS A 47 -6.37 1.81 9.43
CA HIS A 47 -5.52 1.74 8.25
C HIS A 47 -5.16 0.29 7.96
N VAL A 48 -5.70 -0.22 6.87
CA VAL A 48 -5.46 -1.58 6.37
C VAL A 48 -5.25 -1.51 4.88
N TYR A 49 -4.28 -2.24 4.35
CA TYR A 49 -4.11 -2.39 2.91
C TYR A 49 -4.24 -3.85 2.47
N LEU A 50 -4.61 -4.05 1.23
CA LEU A 50 -4.52 -5.29 0.48
C LEU A 50 -3.89 -4.98 -0.87
N LEU A 51 -2.73 -5.59 -1.14
CA LEU A 51 -2.06 -5.56 -2.44
C LEU A 51 -2.08 -6.96 -3.01
N GLU A 52 -2.73 -7.14 -4.13
CA GLU A 52 -2.81 -8.43 -4.81
C GLU A 52 -2.74 -8.26 -6.32
N SER A 53 -2.20 -9.26 -6.99
CA SER A 53 -2.31 -9.46 -8.43
C SER A 53 -2.93 -10.82 -8.68
N ILE A 54 -3.78 -10.93 -9.68
CA ILE A 54 -4.45 -12.19 -10.03
C ILE A 54 -3.76 -12.85 -11.23
N GLU A 55 -2.90 -12.12 -11.93
CA GLU A 55 -2.17 -12.63 -13.08
C GLU A 55 -0.96 -13.47 -12.65
N ASP A 56 -0.77 -14.62 -13.29
CA ASP A 56 0.39 -15.51 -13.17
C ASP A 56 0.78 -15.85 -11.71
N HIS A 57 0.03 -16.75 -11.09
CA HIS A 57 0.23 -17.22 -9.71
C HIS A 57 1.63 -17.79 -9.40
N GLU A 58 2.45 -18.10 -10.41
CA GLU A 58 3.79 -18.62 -10.19
C GLU A 58 4.84 -17.52 -10.01
N LYS A 59 4.66 -16.36 -10.65
CA LYS A 59 5.64 -15.27 -10.66
C LYS A 59 5.10 -13.96 -10.07
N TRP A 60 4.23 -13.28 -10.80
CA TRP A 60 3.76 -11.92 -10.45
C TRP A 60 2.60 -11.93 -9.47
N GLY A 61 1.63 -12.83 -9.64
CA GLY A 61 0.46 -12.98 -8.77
C GLY A 61 0.64 -13.98 -7.62
N ARG A 62 1.89 -14.40 -7.33
CA ARG A 62 2.14 -15.40 -6.31
C ARG A 62 1.68 -14.97 -4.92
N TYR A 63 1.89 -13.71 -4.57
CA TYR A 63 1.57 -13.23 -3.23
C TYR A 63 0.44 -12.21 -3.22
N SER A 64 -0.42 -12.30 -2.20
CA SER A 64 -1.31 -11.23 -1.78
C SER A 64 -0.82 -10.71 -0.43
N PHE A 65 -0.61 -9.39 -0.30
CA PHE A 65 -0.06 -8.78 0.90
C PHE A 65 -1.11 -7.96 1.62
N LEU A 66 -1.19 -8.11 2.95
CA LEU A 66 -1.97 -7.27 3.83
C LEU A 66 -1.09 -6.72 4.94
N GLY A 67 -1.42 -5.52 5.39
CA GLY A 67 -0.88 -4.92 6.61
C GLY A 67 -1.94 -4.10 7.30
N TYR A 68 -1.70 -3.83 8.57
CA TYR A 68 -2.61 -3.09 9.44
C TYR A 68 -1.81 -2.39 10.53
N ASP A 69 -2.41 -1.39 11.17
CA ASP A 69 -1.85 -0.67 12.30
C ASP A 69 -0.44 -0.14 12.00
N PRO A 70 -0.30 0.85 11.09
CA PRO A 70 1.01 1.38 10.71
C PRO A 70 1.69 2.08 11.88
N LYS A 71 3.02 1.96 11.95
CA LYS A 71 3.87 2.62 12.95
C LYS A 71 4.02 4.12 12.72
N MET A 72 3.84 4.57 11.49
CA MET A 72 4.05 5.94 11.09
C MET A 72 3.21 6.28 9.86
N GLU A 73 2.70 7.51 9.81
CA GLU A 73 2.10 8.11 8.64
C GLU A 73 2.99 9.27 8.17
N LEU A 74 3.29 9.33 6.88
CA LEU A 74 4.01 10.42 6.22
C LEU A 74 3.13 11.02 5.15
N THR A 75 2.79 12.29 5.30
CA THR A 75 2.03 13.01 4.28
C THR A 75 2.76 14.28 3.87
N CYS A 76 2.61 14.67 2.61
CA CYS A 76 3.11 15.95 2.12
C CYS A 76 2.06 16.60 1.23
N THR A 77 1.81 17.89 1.44
CA THR A 77 0.93 18.71 0.61
C THR A 77 1.58 20.05 0.43
N ASP A 78 1.85 20.47 -0.79
CA ASP A 78 2.44 21.76 -1.15
C ASP A 78 3.70 22.12 -0.35
N GLY A 79 4.59 21.14 -0.20
CA GLY A 79 5.85 21.32 0.53
C GLY A 79 5.71 21.36 2.05
N MET A 80 4.53 21.08 2.59
CA MET A 80 4.33 20.88 4.02
C MET A 80 4.29 19.40 4.34
N MET A 81 5.33 18.87 4.97
CA MET A 81 5.40 17.47 5.39
C MET A 81 4.86 17.32 6.81
N THR A 82 4.04 16.28 6.99
CA THR A 82 3.55 15.88 8.31
C THR A 82 3.96 14.44 8.57
N ILE A 83 4.58 14.20 9.71
CA ILE A 83 4.95 12.89 10.21
C ILE A 83 4.14 12.64 11.48
N LYS A 84 3.43 11.51 11.52
CA LYS A 84 2.64 11.07 12.66
C LYS A 84 3.10 9.70 13.12
N SER A 85 3.65 9.64 14.33
CA SER A 85 4.11 8.42 15.01
C SER A 85 3.92 8.64 16.51
N GLY A 86 2.72 8.30 17.03
CA GLY A 86 2.30 8.66 18.39
C GLY A 86 1.97 10.15 18.54
N SER A 87 2.92 11.05 18.21
CA SER A 87 2.73 12.49 18.09
C SER A 87 2.73 12.91 16.61
N SER A 88 2.24 14.12 16.33
CA SER A 88 2.22 14.69 14.98
C SER A 88 3.12 15.92 14.91
N VAL A 89 4.01 15.96 13.91
CA VAL A 89 4.91 17.07 13.64
C VAL A 89 4.79 17.48 12.19
N SER A 90 4.62 18.77 11.92
CA SER A 90 4.56 19.32 10.57
C SER A 90 5.65 20.37 10.37
N PHE A 91 6.30 20.34 9.20
CA PHE A 91 7.38 21.26 8.86
C PHE A 91 7.51 21.42 7.33
N PRO A 92 8.01 22.59 6.86
CA PRO A 92 8.21 22.83 5.44
C PRO A 92 9.38 22.02 4.89
N VAL A 93 9.23 21.47 3.68
CA VAL A 93 10.26 20.71 2.97
C VAL A 93 10.35 21.14 1.51
N LYS A 94 11.57 21.13 0.96
CA LYS A 94 11.80 21.34 -0.47
C LYS A 94 11.85 20.01 -1.24
N HIS A 95 12.31 18.96 -0.59
CA HIS A 95 12.53 17.63 -1.18
C HIS A 95 11.98 16.54 -0.27
N PRO A 96 10.67 16.26 -0.31
CA PRO A 96 10.03 15.21 0.52
C PRO A 96 10.72 13.86 0.43
N GLY A 97 11.25 13.52 -0.76
CA GLY A 97 11.95 12.26 -1.02
C GLY A 97 13.19 12.03 -0.14
N GLU A 98 13.82 13.04 0.41
CA GLU A 98 14.96 12.87 1.32
C GLU A 98 14.51 12.25 2.65
N TYR A 99 13.40 12.73 3.19
CA TYR A 99 12.81 12.18 4.42
C TYR A 99 12.29 10.77 4.21
N ILE A 100 11.64 10.51 3.06
CA ILE A 100 11.17 9.17 2.71
C ILE A 100 12.34 8.19 2.63
N ARG A 101 13.43 8.57 1.95
CA ARG A 101 14.66 7.76 1.90
C ARG A 101 15.29 7.55 3.27
N GLN A 102 15.20 8.54 4.17
CA GLN A 102 15.68 8.38 5.54
C GLN A 102 14.86 7.32 6.29
N VAL A 103 13.53 7.38 6.22
CA VAL A 103 12.65 6.37 6.82
C VAL A 103 12.98 4.97 6.29
N VAL A 104 13.22 4.83 4.98
CA VAL A 104 13.63 3.54 4.39
C VAL A 104 14.97 3.07 4.96
N ARG A 105 15.97 3.95 5.09
CA ARG A 105 17.27 3.60 5.69
C ARG A 105 17.15 3.19 7.15
N ASP A 106 16.30 3.89 7.92
CA ASP A 106 16.08 3.63 9.35
C ASP A 106 15.28 2.33 9.61
N ASN A 107 14.76 1.72 8.54
CA ASN A 107 14.06 0.43 8.56
C ASN A 107 14.69 -0.59 7.61
N LEU A 108 15.98 -0.44 7.29
CA LEU A 108 16.69 -1.36 6.41
C LEU A 108 16.68 -2.78 7.00
N SER A 109 16.20 -3.73 6.20
CA SER A 109 15.97 -5.13 6.58
C SER A 109 16.67 -6.09 5.59
N PRO A 110 17.19 -7.24 6.03
CA PRO A 110 17.77 -8.23 5.15
C PRO A 110 16.71 -8.93 4.30
N ARG A 111 17.11 -9.36 3.11
CA ARG A 111 16.34 -10.32 2.33
C ARG A 111 16.68 -11.73 2.80
N LEU A 112 15.67 -12.47 3.25
CA LEU A 112 15.84 -13.84 3.74
C LEU A 112 15.25 -14.82 2.73
N GLU A 113 15.97 -15.92 2.51
CA GLU A 113 15.49 -17.01 1.67
C GLU A 113 14.18 -17.60 2.23
N GLY A 114 13.22 -17.84 1.36
CA GLY A 114 11.90 -18.38 1.71
C GLY A 114 10.90 -17.35 2.21
N LEU A 115 11.25 -16.07 2.34
CA LEU A 115 10.33 -14.97 2.54
C LEU A 115 9.98 -14.29 1.20
N PRO A 116 8.80 -13.64 1.11
CA PRO A 116 8.45 -12.83 -0.03
C PRO A 116 9.39 -11.60 -0.14
N SER A 117 9.41 -10.97 -1.30
CA SER A 117 10.23 -9.77 -1.55
C SER A 117 9.83 -8.56 -0.71
N PHE A 118 8.58 -8.51 -0.28
CA PHE A 118 8.03 -7.46 0.60
C PHE A 118 7.77 -8.05 1.99
N THR A 119 8.54 -7.62 2.97
CA THR A 119 8.47 -8.05 4.37
C THR A 119 8.04 -6.94 5.32
N GLY A 120 7.80 -5.73 4.80
CA GLY A 120 7.43 -4.52 5.52
C GLY A 120 7.97 -3.30 4.79
N GLY A 121 7.52 -2.12 5.18
CA GLY A 121 7.94 -0.87 4.58
C GLY A 121 6.80 0.12 4.36
N LEU A 122 7.04 1.09 3.48
CA LEU A 122 6.09 2.14 3.17
C LEU A 122 5.07 1.67 2.12
N VAL A 123 3.80 1.84 2.42
CA VAL A 123 2.67 1.59 1.51
C VAL A 123 1.81 2.85 1.42
N GLY A 124 1.38 3.21 0.22
CA GLY A 124 0.58 4.39 -0.06
C GLY A 124 0.78 4.87 -1.48
N TYR A 125 0.70 6.18 -1.71
CA TYR A 125 0.82 6.73 -3.05
C TYR A 125 1.65 8.02 -3.09
N PHE A 126 2.17 8.29 -4.28
CA PHE A 126 2.64 9.59 -4.74
C PHE A 126 1.63 10.11 -5.77
N SER A 127 1.19 11.36 -5.61
CA SER A 127 0.34 11.98 -6.63
C SER A 127 1.13 12.21 -7.93
N TYR A 128 0.42 12.42 -9.03
CA TYR A 128 1.06 12.82 -10.29
C TYR A 128 1.86 14.12 -10.11
N ASP A 129 1.31 15.07 -9.36
CA ASP A 129 1.90 16.39 -9.10
C ASP A 129 3.14 16.37 -8.20
N TYR A 130 3.50 15.20 -7.62
CA TYR A 130 4.77 15.02 -6.93
C TYR A 130 5.97 15.35 -7.81
N ILE A 131 5.82 15.31 -9.14
CA ILE A 131 6.86 15.68 -10.11
C ILE A 131 7.39 17.10 -9.89
N LYS A 132 6.60 18.02 -9.32
CA LYS A 132 7.01 19.39 -9.00
C LYS A 132 8.26 19.48 -8.11
N TYR A 133 8.52 18.41 -7.31
CA TYR A 133 9.71 18.34 -6.44
C TYR A 133 10.96 17.86 -7.18
N ALA A 134 10.80 17.17 -8.31
CA ALA A 134 11.90 16.74 -9.17
C ALA A 134 12.19 17.73 -10.30
N GLU A 135 11.13 18.37 -10.82
CA GLU A 135 11.18 19.30 -11.96
C GLU A 135 10.58 20.68 -11.57
N PRO A 136 11.35 21.53 -10.86
CA PRO A 136 10.83 22.82 -10.38
C PRO A 136 10.46 23.83 -11.49
N SER A 137 10.85 23.57 -12.73
CA SER A 137 10.48 24.38 -13.90
C SER A 137 9.02 24.19 -14.33
N LEU A 138 8.40 23.09 -13.93
CA LEU A 138 7.00 22.80 -14.25
C LEU A 138 6.08 23.70 -13.43
N LYS A 139 5.17 24.36 -14.12
CA LYS A 139 4.06 25.09 -13.50
C LYS A 139 2.83 24.17 -13.57
N LEU A 140 2.44 23.66 -12.40
CA LEU A 140 1.24 22.88 -12.27
C LEU A 140 0.11 23.84 -11.86
N ASP A 141 -0.79 24.10 -12.80
CA ASP A 141 -1.90 25.04 -12.68
C ASP A 141 -3.27 24.36 -12.82
N ALA A 142 -3.29 23.03 -12.78
CA ALA A 142 -4.53 22.27 -12.78
C ALA A 142 -5.29 22.49 -11.47
N GLU A 143 -6.61 22.60 -11.58
CA GLU A 143 -7.50 22.66 -10.42
C GLU A 143 -7.47 21.31 -9.68
N ASP A 144 -7.29 21.35 -8.37
CA ASP A 144 -7.32 20.19 -7.47
C ASP A 144 -8.45 20.38 -6.44
N GLU A 145 -9.67 20.10 -6.86
CA GLU A 145 -10.88 20.20 -6.02
C GLU A 145 -10.86 19.15 -4.89
N GLU A 146 -10.19 18.04 -5.10
CA GLU A 146 -10.11 16.92 -4.14
C GLU A 146 -9.01 17.09 -3.10
N HIS A 147 -8.13 18.07 -3.28
CA HIS A 147 -6.99 18.35 -2.39
C HIS A 147 -6.10 17.13 -2.14
N PHE A 148 -5.69 16.47 -3.24
CA PHE A 148 -4.80 15.32 -3.16
C PHE A 148 -3.49 15.69 -2.50
N LYS A 149 -3.05 14.84 -1.56
CA LYS A 149 -1.70 14.97 -1.01
C LYS A 149 -0.67 14.61 -2.07
N ASP A 150 0.44 15.31 -2.09
CA ASP A 150 1.57 14.95 -2.96
C ASP A 150 2.17 13.60 -2.59
N VAL A 151 2.18 13.30 -1.29
CA VAL A 151 2.61 12.03 -0.70
C VAL A 151 1.63 11.63 0.39
N ASP A 152 1.20 10.38 0.37
CA ASP A 152 0.46 9.75 1.47
C ASP A 152 0.97 8.31 1.64
N LEU A 153 1.88 8.14 2.59
CA LEU A 153 2.57 6.88 2.87
C LEU A 153 2.41 6.49 4.33
N MET A 154 2.32 5.19 4.56
CA MET A 154 2.26 4.60 5.90
C MET A 154 3.33 3.52 6.03
N LEU A 155 4.05 3.51 7.15
CA LEU A 155 5.06 2.52 7.47
C LEU A 155 4.42 1.33 8.20
N PHE A 156 4.49 0.17 7.58
CA PHE A 156 4.03 -1.10 8.16
C PHE A 156 5.22 -1.99 8.50
N ASP A 157 5.29 -2.41 9.75
CA ASP A 157 6.27 -3.36 10.27
C ASP A 157 5.72 -4.79 10.39
N LYS A 158 4.42 -4.95 10.16
CA LYS A 158 3.69 -6.24 10.17
C LYS A 158 3.11 -6.50 8.78
N VAL A 159 3.34 -7.71 8.28
CA VAL A 159 2.85 -8.14 6.96
C VAL A 159 2.25 -9.55 7.05
N ILE A 160 1.11 -9.71 6.43
CA ILE A 160 0.47 -11.00 6.20
C ILE A 160 0.57 -11.27 4.70
N ALA A 161 1.37 -12.25 4.30
CA ALA A 161 1.57 -12.63 2.90
C ALA A 161 0.90 -13.97 2.61
N PHE A 162 -0.11 -13.98 1.77
CA PHE A 162 -0.71 -15.21 1.23
C PHE A 162 0.14 -15.69 0.06
N ASP A 163 0.81 -16.84 0.21
CA ASP A 163 1.49 -17.53 -0.88
C ASP A 163 0.46 -18.39 -1.62
N ASN A 164 -0.10 -17.84 -2.69
CA ASN A 164 -1.15 -18.48 -3.48
C ASN A 164 -0.66 -19.76 -4.17
N PHE A 165 0.64 -19.86 -4.44
CA PHE A 165 1.26 -21.03 -5.06
C PHE A 165 1.43 -22.19 -4.05
N ARG A 166 1.98 -21.89 -2.85
CA ARG A 166 2.25 -22.90 -1.82
C ARG A 166 1.06 -23.15 -0.89
N GLN A 167 -0.04 -22.40 -1.04
CA GLN A 167 -1.21 -22.46 -0.16
C GLN A 167 -0.84 -22.27 1.32
N LYS A 168 0.01 -21.29 1.59
CA LYS A 168 0.49 -20.89 2.91
C LYS A 168 0.22 -19.42 3.18
N ILE A 169 0.07 -19.08 4.45
CA ILE A 169 0.11 -17.69 4.91
C ILE A 169 1.42 -17.53 5.67
N ILE A 170 2.23 -16.58 5.23
CA ILE A 170 3.48 -16.19 5.88
C ILE A 170 3.18 -14.94 6.71
N LEU A 171 3.30 -15.04 8.02
CA LEU A 171 3.14 -13.93 8.94
C LEU A 171 4.53 -13.39 9.25
N ILE A 172 4.68 -12.07 9.18
CA ILE A 172 5.96 -11.38 9.34
C ILE A 172 5.77 -10.23 10.32
N ALA A 173 6.65 -10.14 11.31
CA ALA A 173 6.80 -9.00 12.20
C ALA A 173 8.27 -8.60 12.24
N ASN A 174 8.57 -7.31 11.99
CA ASN A 174 9.93 -6.82 11.94
C ASN A 174 10.41 -6.42 13.33
N ALA A 175 11.41 -7.12 13.85
CA ALA A 175 12.09 -6.82 15.11
C ALA A 175 13.19 -5.79 14.90
N ARG A 176 13.29 -4.77 15.75
CA ARG A 176 14.43 -3.85 15.72
C ARG A 176 15.71 -4.53 16.16
N CYS A 177 16.85 -4.16 15.55
CA CYS A 177 18.16 -4.70 15.94
C CYS A 177 18.64 -4.14 17.29
N GLU A 178 18.17 -2.95 17.67
CA GLU A 178 18.38 -2.38 19.00
C GLU A 178 17.55 -3.17 20.02
N ASP A 179 18.19 -3.64 21.11
CA ASP A 179 17.55 -4.49 22.13
C ASP A 179 16.82 -5.71 21.53
N PHE A 180 17.56 -6.44 20.67
CA PHE A 180 16.98 -7.49 19.83
C PHE A 180 16.25 -8.59 20.62
N ASP A 181 16.68 -8.89 21.85
CA ASP A 181 16.01 -9.90 22.68
C ASP A 181 14.59 -9.49 23.06
N THR A 182 14.41 -8.24 23.45
CA THR A 182 13.07 -7.68 23.75
C THR A 182 12.25 -7.60 22.46
N GLU A 183 12.82 -7.10 21.38
CA GLU A 183 12.14 -6.93 20.10
C GLU A 183 11.77 -8.27 19.44
N LEU A 184 12.57 -9.31 19.63
CA LEU A 184 12.23 -10.67 19.19
C LEU A 184 10.99 -11.20 19.93
N ASN A 185 10.94 -11.03 21.24
CA ASN A 185 9.76 -11.42 22.05
C ASN A 185 8.51 -10.65 21.63
N ASN A 186 8.64 -9.34 21.36
CA ASN A 186 7.55 -8.51 20.85
C ASN A 186 7.07 -9.00 19.48
N ALA A 187 7.99 -9.31 18.57
CA ALA A 187 7.66 -9.84 17.25
C ALA A 187 6.95 -11.21 17.35
N GLU A 188 7.38 -12.08 18.25
CA GLU A 188 6.70 -13.35 18.52
C GLU A 188 5.27 -13.16 19.01
N LEU A 189 5.05 -12.21 19.91
CA LEU A 189 3.72 -11.87 20.42
C LEU A 189 2.84 -11.34 19.26
N GLU A 190 3.37 -10.46 18.41
CA GLU A 190 2.64 -9.95 17.25
C GLU A 190 2.27 -11.09 16.28
N LEU A 191 3.16 -12.05 16.04
CA LEU A 191 2.85 -13.24 15.22
C LEU A 191 1.70 -14.06 15.84
N GLN A 192 1.70 -14.25 17.16
CA GLN A 192 0.61 -14.95 17.87
C GLN A 192 -0.73 -14.19 17.75
N ILE A 193 -0.69 -12.85 17.88
CA ILE A 193 -1.87 -11.99 17.68
C ILE A 193 -2.41 -12.16 16.25
N MET A 194 -1.55 -12.11 15.24
CA MET A 194 -1.96 -12.31 13.84
C MET A 194 -2.61 -13.68 13.61
N ILE A 195 -2.03 -14.76 14.17
CA ILE A 195 -2.61 -16.11 14.11
C ILE A 195 -4.00 -16.11 14.74
N GLY A 196 -4.14 -15.49 15.92
CA GLY A 196 -5.43 -15.38 16.63
C GLY A 196 -6.48 -14.62 15.83
N LEU A 197 -6.08 -13.49 15.22
CA LEU A 197 -6.97 -12.68 14.37
C LEU A 197 -7.45 -13.47 13.15
N LEU A 198 -6.54 -14.11 12.42
CA LEU A 198 -6.92 -14.87 11.21
C LEU A 198 -7.75 -16.11 11.52
N GLY A 199 -7.48 -16.78 12.65
CA GLY A 199 -8.18 -18.01 13.01
C GLY A 199 -9.53 -17.81 13.73
N LYS A 200 -9.69 -16.70 14.48
CA LYS A 200 -10.85 -16.48 15.35
C LYS A 200 -11.47 -15.09 15.21
N GLY A 201 -10.86 -14.19 14.45
CA GLY A 201 -11.36 -12.83 14.27
C GLY A 201 -12.70 -12.81 13.53
N THR A 202 -13.56 -11.88 13.92
CA THR A 202 -14.85 -11.67 13.25
C THR A 202 -14.66 -10.71 12.08
N PRO A 203 -15.05 -11.09 10.85
CA PRO A 203 -15.01 -10.17 9.71
C PRO A 203 -15.97 -9.00 9.91
N LYS A 204 -15.52 -7.78 9.59
CA LYS A 204 -16.39 -6.59 9.60
C LYS A 204 -17.54 -6.79 8.62
N GLU A 205 -18.76 -6.52 9.07
CA GLU A 205 -19.90 -6.39 8.18
C GLU A 205 -19.83 -5.06 7.46
N ASN A 206 -19.90 -5.11 6.12
CA ASN A 206 -19.89 -3.92 5.30
C ASN A 206 -21.31 -3.69 4.76
N GLU A 207 -21.77 -2.44 4.86
CA GLU A 207 -23.04 -2.06 4.26
C GLU A 207 -23.01 -2.30 2.73
N PRO A 208 -24.09 -2.84 2.15
CA PRO A 208 -24.20 -2.97 0.72
C PRO A 208 -24.02 -1.61 0.04
N GLY A 209 -23.13 -1.57 -0.95
CA GLY A 209 -22.93 -0.36 -1.73
C GLY A 209 -23.96 -0.20 -2.83
N ARG A 210 -24.36 1.04 -3.12
CA ARG A 210 -25.27 1.39 -4.21
C ARG A 210 -24.94 2.75 -4.81
N MET A 211 -25.13 2.87 -6.10
CA MET A 211 -25.12 4.17 -6.76
C MET A 211 -26.43 4.91 -6.45
N THR A 212 -26.32 6.18 -6.09
CA THR A 212 -27.46 7.05 -5.76
C THR A 212 -27.73 8.10 -6.82
N SER A 213 -26.84 8.24 -7.81
CA SER A 213 -27.05 9.05 -9.01
C SER A 213 -26.62 8.32 -10.28
N PRO A 214 -27.10 8.73 -11.46
CA PRO A 214 -26.51 8.29 -12.73
C PRO A 214 -25.11 8.85 -12.92
N PHE A 215 -24.34 8.26 -13.84
CA PHE A 215 -23.04 8.81 -14.25
C PHE A 215 -23.21 10.16 -14.94
N ARG A 216 -22.36 11.10 -14.54
CA ARG A 216 -22.19 12.42 -15.18
C ARG A 216 -20.81 12.46 -15.81
N ALA A 217 -20.73 12.80 -17.08
CA ALA A 217 -19.45 12.99 -17.77
C ALA A 217 -18.97 14.43 -17.61
N LEU A 218 -17.67 14.65 -17.42
CA LEU A 218 -17.06 15.99 -17.37
C LEU A 218 -17.22 16.72 -18.72
N PHE A 219 -17.01 15.99 -19.81
CA PHE A 219 -17.19 16.50 -21.16
C PHE A 219 -18.33 15.76 -21.86
N GLU A 220 -19.24 16.52 -22.42
CA GLU A 220 -20.23 15.98 -23.34
C GLU A 220 -19.54 15.46 -24.63
N LYS A 221 -20.27 14.63 -25.40
CA LYS A 221 -19.71 13.92 -26.54
C LYS A 221 -19.04 14.85 -27.56
N GLU A 222 -19.70 15.95 -27.94
CA GLU A 222 -19.18 16.90 -28.95
C GLU A 222 -17.93 17.60 -28.45
N ALA A 223 -17.91 18.07 -27.19
CA ALA A 223 -16.74 18.70 -26.58
C ALA A 223 -15.55 17.74 -26.50
N PHE A 224 -15.79 16.48 -26.15
CA PHE A 224 -14.72 15.47 -26.14
C PHE A 224 -14.21 15.16 -27.53
N CYS A 225 -15.08 15.09 -28.55
CA CYS A 225 -14.68 14.94 -29.95
C CYS A 225 -13.81 16.11 -30.44
N ASP A 226 -14.07 17.35 -29.98
CA ASP A 226 -13.23 18.50 -30.32
C ASP A 226 -11.84 18.39 -29.69
N ILE A 227 -11.72 17.92 -28.44
CA ILE A 227 -10.44 17.64 -27.79
C ILE A 227 -9.66 16.60 -28.59
N VAL A 228 -10.32 15.52 -29.06
CA VAL A 228 -9.69 14.51 -29.91
C VAL A 228 -9.19 15.10 -31.23
N ARG A 229 -9.98 15.95 -31.90
CA ARG A 229 -9.57 16.63 -33.13
C ARG A 229 -8.33 17.50 -32.88
N LYS A 230 -8.30 18.26 -31.79
CA LYS A 230 -7.16 19.07 -31.37
C LYS A 230 -5.91 18.23 -31.10
N GLY A 231 -6.04 17.11 -30.39
CA GLY A 231 -4.93 16.18 -30.17
C GLY A 231 -4.37 15.62 -31.47
N LYS A 232 -5.23 15.21 -32.40
CA LYS A 232 -4.82 14.75 -33.74
C LYS A 232 -4.10 15.83 -34.54
N HIS A 233 -4.50 17.09 -34.40
CA HIS A 233 -3.81 18.22 -35.04
C HIS A 233 -2.37 18.33 -34.53
N TYR A 234 -2.13 18.35 -33.23
CA TYR A 234 -0.76 18.43 -32.67
C TYR A 234 0.13 17.23 -33.06
N ILE A 235 -0.44 16.03 -33.19
CA ILE A 235 0.29 14.88 -33.73
C ILE A 235 0.67 15.09 -35.19
N HIS A 236 -0.25 15.65 -36.00
CA HIS A 236 0.01 15.90 -37.40
C HIS A 236 1.09 16.98 -37.66
N GLU A 237 1.08 18.04 -36.83
CA GLU A 237 2.11 19.11 -36.88
C GLU A 237 3.46 18.67 -36.34
N GLY A 238 3.53 17.51 -35.70
CA GLY A 238 4.79 16.98 -35.15
C GLY A 238 5.17 17.53 -33.77
N ASP A 239 4.26 18.23 -33.12
CA ASP A 239 4.48 18.77 -31.77
C ASP A 239 4.53 17.66 -30.71
N ILE A 240 3.77 16.57 -30.91
CA ILE A 240 3.70 15.41 -30.00
C ILE A 240 3.59 14.12 -30.81
N PHE A 241 4.05 13.01 -30.23
CA PHE A 241 3.87 11.67 -30.82
C PHE A 241 2.58 11.01 -30.34
N GLN A 242 2.20 11.28 -29.09
CA GLN A 242 1.08 10.64 -28.42
C GLN A 242 0.48 11.61 -27.41
N VAL A 243 -0.84 11.52 -27.22
CA VAL A 243 -1.56 12.16 -26.12
C VAL A 243 -2.62 11.21 -25.59
N VAL A 244 -2.73 11.11 -24.27
CA VAL A 244 -3.82 10.38 -23.61
C VAL A 244 -4.89 11.39 -23.23
N LEU A 245 -6.05 11.26 -23.87
CA LEU A 245 -7.22 12.08 -23.58
C LEU A 245 -8.18 11.28 -22.71
N SER A 246 -8.61 11.86 -21.61
CA SER A 246 -9.54 11.20 -20.70
C SER A 246 -10.82 12.03 -20.51
N ASN A 247 -11.91 11.34 -20.18
CA ASN A 247 -13.14 11.96 -19.74
C ASN A 247 -13.51 11.37 -18.38
N ARG A 248 -13.65 12.23 -17.37
CA ARG A 248 -14.03 11.82 -16.02
C ARG A 248 -15.53 11.57 -15.96
N PHE A 249 -15.91 10.42 -15.43
CA PHE A 249 -17.28 10.07 -15.12
C PHE A 249 -17.46 10.01 -13.61
N GLU A 250 -18.48 10.68 -13.12
CA GLU A 250 -18.80 10.79 -11.70
C GLU A 250 -20.18 10.26 -11.41
N ALA A 251 -20.35 9.66 -10.25
CA ALA A 251 -21.63 9.27 -9.70
C ALA A 251 -21.57 9.28 -8.18
N ASP A 252 -22.70 9.58 -7.56
CA ASP A 252 -22.81 9.50 -6.11
C ASP A 252 -22.99 8.03 -5.68
N TYR A 253 -22.33 7.64 -4.61
CA TYR A 253 -22.29 6.26 -4.12
C TYR A 253 -22.42 6.25 -2.60
N GLU A 254 -23.23 5.35 -2.07
CA GLU A 254 -23.38 5.12 -0.62
C GLU A 254 -22.98 3.69 -0.28
N GLY A 255 -22.48 3.48 0.94
CA GLY A 255 -22.07 2.17 1.44
C GLY A 255 -20.64 1.81 1.09
N SER A 256 -20.28 0.52 1.19
CA SER A 256 -18.92 0.03 1.02
C SER A 256 -18.60 -0.34 -0.43
N LEU A 257 -17.49 0.18 -0.95
CA LEU A 257 -16.93 -0.19 -2.26
C LEU A 257 -16.32 -1.61 -2.29
N LEU A 258 -16.20 -2.28 -1.15
CA LEU A 258 -15.54 -3.60 -1.10
C LEU A 258 -16.22 -4.64 -1.99
N ASN A 259 -17.55 -4.61 -2.10
CA ASN A 259 -18.26 -5.54 -2.99
C ASN A 259 -18.01 -5.20 -4.47
N ALA A 260 -17.93 -3.93 -4.83
CA ALA A 260 -17.53 -3.51 -6.18
C ALA A 260 -16.11 -3.99 -6.51
N TYR A 261 -15.17 -3.84 -5.56
CA TYR A 261 -13.81 -4.36 -5.70
C TYR A 261 -13.80 -5.89 -5.89
N ARG A 262 -14.60 -6.65 -5.12
CA ARG A 262 -14.69 -8.11 -5.24
C ARG A 262 -15.15 -8.57 -6.62
N VAL A 263 -16.05 -7.82 -7.27
CA VAL A 263 -16.46 -8.07 -8.64
C VAL A 263 -15.35 -7.66 -9.62
N LEU A 264 -14.81 -6.44 -9.47
CA LEU A 264 -13.79 -5.90 -10.34
C LEU A 264 -12.57 -6.82 -10.45
N ARG A 265 -12.06 -7.33 -9.33
CA ARG A 265 -10.89 -8.22 -9.28
C ARG A 265 -11.06 -9.53 -10.06
N THR A 266 -12.30 -9.96 -10.32
CA THR A 266 -12.60 -11.18 -11.07
C THR A 266 -12.94 -10.91 -12.53
N THR A 267 -13.39 -9.71 -12.86
CA THR A 267 -13.81 -9.35 -14.23
C THR A 267 -12.72 -8.60 -15.00
N ASN A 268 -11.90 -7.85 -14.32
CA ASN A 268 -10.80 -7.08 -14.90
C ASN A 268 -9.57 -7.16 -13.97
N PRO A 269 -8.90 -8.32 -13.87
CA PRO A 269 -7.72 -8.48 -13.04
C PRO A 269 -6.55 -7.64 -13.57
N SER A 270 -5.76 -7.06 -12.68
CA SER A 270 -4.54 -6.30 -13.00
C SER A 270 -3.44 -6.59 -11.99
#